data_56af48e7923bcf50678bf4aeecd080a4
#
_entry.id   56af48e7923bcf50678bf4aeecd080a4
#
_cell.length_a   1.000
_cell.length_b   1.000
_cell.length_c   1.000
_cell.angle_alpha   90.00
_cell.angle_beta   90.00
_cell.angle_gamma   90.00
#
_symmetry.space_group_name_H-M   'P 1'
#
loop_
_entity.id
_entity.type
_entity.pdbx_description
1 polymer ?
#
loop_
_entity_poly.entity_id
_entity_poly.type
_entity_poly.pdbx_seq_one_letter_code
_entity_poly.pdbx_strand_id
1 'polypeptide(L)'
;MPAQRIEPETYSIADTIRVPIELMDDDGVAHVRAIFRRLRHASELGPRGLDPDHTLELRGNGRNEKHTTVETTLEVADEHEPGDYLCVAIQVYDSHGNMAMINNPMPSRVFKIVDEGKKDDKVTEFLGWGD
;
A
#
# COMPACT_ATOMS: atom_id res chain seq x y z
N MET A 1 -1.20 -12.44 -24.82
CA MET A 1 -1.02 -12.48 -23.38
C MET A 1 -2.35 -12.58 -22.68
N PRO A 2 -2.61 -13.62 -21.95
CA PRO A 2 -3.86 -13.67 -21.24
C PRO A 2 -3.95 -12.52 -20.27
N ALA A 3 -5.17 -12.09 -20.03
CA ALA A 3 -5.40 -11.08 -19.04
C ALA A 3 -4.81 -11.56 -17.72
N GLN A 4 -3.96 -10.77 -17.16
CA GLN A 4 -3.37 -11.10 -15.88
C GLN A 4 -4.42 -10.91 -14.82
N ARG A 5 -4.63 -11.95 -14.09
CA ARG A 5 -5.43 -11.80 -12.90
C ARG A 5 -4.56 -11.15 -11.85
N ILE A 6 -4.91 -9.94 -11.50
CA ILE A 6 -4.18 -9.22 -10.47
C ILE A 6 -4.83 -9.52 -9.15
N GLU A 7 -4.15 -10.29 -8.35
CA GLU A 7 -4.59 -10.55 -6.99
C GLU A 7 -3.88 -9.58 -6.06
N PRO A 8 -4.55 -9.11 -5.00
CA PRO A 8 -3.89 -8.23 -4.05
C PRO A 8 -2.70 -8.95 -3.42
N GLU A 9 -1.59 -8.27 -3.34
CA GLU A 9 -0.46 -8.77 -2.59
C GLU A 9 -0.83 -8.80 -1.12
N THR A 10 -0.30 -9.78 -0.41
CA THR A 10 -0.63 -9.99 1.00
C THR A 10 0.62 -9.83 1.84
N TYR A 11 0.50 -9.05 2.90
CA TYR A 11 1.61 -8.75 3.80
C TYR A 11 1.20 -9.00 5.25
N SER A 12 2.16 -9.38 6.07
CA SER A 12 1.94 -9.53 7.50
C SER A 12 2.98 -8.69 8.26
N ILE A 13 2.90 -8.70 9.58
CA ILE A 13 3.80 -7.90 10.42
C ILE A 13 5.25 -8.25 10.11
N ALA A 14 6.06 -7.22 10.05
CA ALA A 14 7.48 -7.24 9.70
C ALA A 14 7.77 -7.39 8.20
N ASP A 15 6.76 -7.64 7.38
CA ASP A 15 6.95 -7.60 5.93
C ASP A 15 7.12 -6.16 5.48
N THR A 16 7.81 -5.98 4.37
CA THR A 16 7.90 -4.68 3.72
C THR A 16 6.98 -4.64 2.52
N ILE A 17 6.03 -3.71 2.55
CA ILE A 17 5.16 -3.48 1.41
C ILE A 17 5.97 -2.73 0.36
N ARG A 18 5.91 -3.19 -0.89
CA ARG A 18 6.64 -2.57 -2.00
C ARG A 18 5.68 -2.32 -3.15
N VAL A 19 5.55 -1.07 -3.54
CA VAL A 19 4.69 -0.70 -4.66
C VAL A 19 5.51 0.16 -5.60
N PRO A 20 5.94 -0.39 -6.75
CA PRO A 20 6.65 0.39 -7.75
C PRO A 20 5.68 1.27 -8.52
N ILE A 21 6.08 2.50 -8.76
CA ILE A 21 5.26 3.47 -9.47
C ILE A 21 6.09 4.07 -10.60
N GLU A 22 5.61 3.93 -11.82
CA GLU A 22 6.26 4.52 -12.97
C GLU A 22 5.72 5.92 -13.21
N LEU A 23 6.62 6.87 -13.32
CA LEU A 23 6.27 8.29 -13.38
C LEU A 23 7.06 9.02 -14.43
N MET A 24 6.47 10.09 -14.95
CA MET A 24 7.14 11.04 -15.82
C MET A 24 6.92 12.43 -15.27
N ASP A 25 7.98 13.22 -15.21
CA ASP A 25 7.92 14.61 -14.74
C ASP A 25 9.01 15.39 -15.44
N ASP A 26 8.65 16.48 -16.07
CA ASP A 26 9.61 17.29 -16.86
C ASP A 26 10.75 17.84 -16.01
N ASP A 27 10.51 18.04 -14.73
CA ASP A 27 11.51 18.58 -13.80
C ASP A 27 12.25 17.51 -13.01
N GLY A 28 11.91 16.23 -13.26
CA GLY A 28 12.54 15.12 -12.56
C GLY A 28 11.81 14.73 -11.30
N VAL A 29 11.71 13.44 -11.05
CA VAL A 29 11.02 12.89 -9.88
C VAL A 29 11.99 12.78 -8.72
N ALA A 30 11.74 13.53 -7.65
CA ALA A 30 12.61 13.52 -6.47
C ALA A 30 12.09 12.64 -5.35
N HIS A 31 10.79 12.72 -5.07
CA HIS A 31 10.19 12.00 -3.96
C HIS A 31 8.74 11.66 -4.26
N VAL A 32 8.30 10.49 -3.79
CA VAL A 32 6.95 10.02 -4.05
C VAL A 32 6.33 9.51 -2.75
N ARG A 33 5.07 9.84 -2.55
CA ARG A 33 4.27 9.28 -1.46
C ARG A 33 3.03 8.66 -2.06
N ALA A 34 2.81 7.38 -1.78
CA ALA A 34 1.59 6.69 -2.20
C ALA A 34 0.70 6.54 -0.98
N ILE A 35 -0.52 7.03 -1.07
CA ILE A 35 -1.46 7.05 0.04
C ILE A 35 -2.51 5.99 -0.19
N PHE A 36 -2.63 5.07 0.76
CA PHE A 36 -3.59 3.97 0.73
C PHE A 36 -4.55 4.12 1.89
N ARG A 37 -5.82 3.83 1.65
CA ARG A 37 -6.84 3.81 2.71
C ARG A 37 -7.49 2.45 2.79
N ARG A 38 -7.79 2.05 4.02
CA ARG A 38 -8.41 0.77 4.29
C ARG A 38 -9.86 0.77 3.79
N LEU A 39 -10.26 -0.32 3.17
CA LEU A 39 -11.65 -0.54 2.78
C LEU A 39 -12.38 -1.15 3.97
N ARG A 40 -13.59 -0.67 4.23
CA ARG A 40 -14.40 -1.23 5.32
C ARG A 40 -14.90 -2.61 4.99
N HIS A 41 -15.30 -2.79 3.75
CA HIS A 41 -15.71 -4.09 3.23
C HIS A 41 -15.15 -4.25 1.84
N ALA A 42 -14.76 -5.47 1.51
CA ALA A 42 -14.17 -5.74 0.21
C ALA A 42 -15.11 -5.40 -0.94
N SER A 43 -16.41 -5.43 -0.71
CA SER A 43 -17.39 -5.09 -1.74
C SER A 43 -17.65 -3.59 -1.88
N GLU A 44 -17.17 -2.78 -0.96
CA GLU A 44 -17.40 -1.35 -0.97
C GLU A 44 -16.17 -0.64 -1.53
N LEU A 45 -16.18 -0.40 -2.83
CA LEU A 45 -15.05 0.22 -3.51
C LEU A 45 -15.23 1.73 -3.71
N GLY A 46 -16.32 2.29 -3.26
CA GLY A 46 -16.55 3.72 -3.37
C GLY A 46 -16.04 4.49 -2.17
N PRO A 47 -16.18 5.82 -2.20
CA PRO A 47 -15.71 6.66 -1.09
C PRO A 47 -16.30 6.30 0.26
N ARG A 48 -17.51 5.76 0.27
CA ARG A 48 -18.17 5.37 1.50
C ARG A 48 -17.57 4.11 2.12
N GLY A 49 -16.88 3.31 1.30
CA GLY A 49 -16.24 2.11 1.76
C GLY A 49 -14.87 2.34 2.35
N LEU A 50 -14.36 3.57 2.28
CA LEU A 50 -13.04 3.89 2.80
C LEU A 50 -13.11 4.22 4.28
N ASP A 51 -12.11 3.74 5.01
CA ASP A 51 -11.98 3.99 6.43
C ASP A 51 -11.04 5.19 6.61
N PRO A 52 -11.55 6.36 7.00
CA PRO A 52 -10.71 7.55 7.11
C PRO A 52 -9.69 7.47 8.23
N ASP A 53 -9.88 6.56 9.19
CA ASP A 53 -9.00 6.46 10.34
C ASP A 53 -7.78 5.58 10.07
N HIS A 54 -7.79 4.82 8.99
CA HIS A 54 -6.70 3.89 8.69
C HIS A 54 -6.12 4.21 7.32
N THR A 55 -5.10 5.04 7.34
CA THR A 55 -4.38 5.49 6.15
C THR A 55 -2.93 5.07 6.28
N LEU A 56 -2.39 4.52 5.20
CA LEU A 56 -0.98 4.17 5.13
C LEU A 56 -0.31 5.03 4.08
N GLU A 57 0.93 5.41 4.35
CA GLU A 57 1.71 6.20 3.42
C GLU A 57 2.98 5.44 3.11
N LEU A 58 3.12 5.04 1.84
CA LEU A 58 4.33 4.43 1.34
C LEU A 58 5.18 5.51 0.70
N ARG A 59 6.49 5.48 0.95
CA ARG A 59 7.41 6.51 0.48
C ARG A 59 8.53 5.92 -0.35
N GLY A 60 8.97 6.69 -1.31
CA GLY A 60 10.12 6.33 -2.12
C GLY A 60 10.80 7.58 -2.65
N ASN A 61 12.06 7.41 -3.02
CA ASN A 61 12.86 8.51 -3.58
C ASN A 61 13.17 8.22 -5.02
N GLY A 62 13.01 9.23 -5.86
CA GLY A 62 13.46 9.18 -7.23
C GLY A 62 14.92 9.63 -7.34
N ARG A 63 15.42 9.64 -8.55
CA ARG A 63 16.80 10.07 -8.84
C ARG A 63 16.83 11.35 -9.65
N ASN A 64 15.77 12.13 -9.57
CA ASN A 64 15.58 13.34 -10.35
C ASN A 64 15.57 13.08 -11.85
N GLU A 65 15.15 11.88 -12.23
CA GLU A 65 14.99 11.51 -13.62
C GLU A 65 13.59 11.85 -14.09
N LYS A 66 13.48 12.23 -15.36
CA LYS A 66 12.20 12.64 -15.93
C LYS A 66 11.25 11.48 -16.12
N HIS A 67 11.79 10.30 -16.38
CA HIS A 67 11.01 9.09 -16.50
C HIS A 67 11.68 8.03 -15.64
N THR A 68 10.98 7.56 -14.63
CA THR A 68 11.58 6.63 -13.68
C THR A 68 10.50 5.79 -13.00
N THR A 69 10.92 4.67 -12.46
CA THR A 69 10.09 3.86 -11.57
C THR A 69 10.63 4.04 -10.17
N VAL A 70 9.75 4.52 -9.29
CA VAL A 70 10.09 4.72 -7.88
C VAL A 70 9.44 3.62 -7.08
N GLU A 71 10.23 2.89 -6.30
CA GLU A 71 9.69 1.89 -5.40
C GLU A 71 9.30 2.57 -4.10
N THR A 72 8.00 2.57 -3.80
CA THR A 72 7.51 3.08 -2.53
C THR A 72 7.38 1.93 -1.55
N THR A 73 7.74 2.16 -0.31
CA THR A 73 7.81 1.09 0.69
C THR A 73 7.25 1.53 2.03
N LEU A 74 6.82 0.53 2.79
CA LEU A 74 6.41 0.71 4.17
C LEU A 74 6.55 -0.62 4.89
N GLU A 75 7.15 -0.60 6.06
CA GLU A 75 7.24 -1.79 6.90
C GLU A 75 5.95 -1.96 7.69
N VAL A 76 5.37 -3.15 7.66
CA VAL A 76 4.13 -3.44 8.38
C VAL A 76 4.43 -3.59 9.87
N ALA A 77 3.73 -2.80 10.69
CA ALA A 77 3.90 -2.81 12.13
C ALA A 77 2.60 -3.23 12.83
N ASP A 78 2.68 -3.46 14.12
CA ASP A 78 1.52 -3.86 14.93
C ASP A 78 0.37 -2.88 14.87
N GLU A 79 0.69 -1.62 14.70
CA GLU A 79 -0.32 -0.56 14.66
C GLU A 79 -1.14 -0.54 13.38
N HIS A 80 -0.66 -1.22 12.35
CA HIS A 80 -1.36 -1.25 11.07
C HIS A 80 -2.48 -2.27 11.11
N GLU A 81 -3.72 -1.80 10.95
CA GLU A 81 -4.89 -2.68 11.00
C GLU A 81 -4.91 -3.63 9.82
N PRO A 82 -5.23 -4.90 10.04
CA PRO A 82 -5.46 -5.82 8.94
C PRO A 82 -6.63 -5.38 8.06
N GLY A 83 -6.57 -5.69 6.80
CA GLY A 83 -7.63 -5.38 5.85
C GLY A 83 -7.08 -5.10 4.47
N ASP A 84 -7.97 -4.71 3.59
CA ASP A 84 -7.64 -4.35 2.22
C ASP A 84 -7.41 -2.86 2.14
N TYR A 85 -6.33 -2.46 1.49
CA TYR A 85 -5.97 -1.05 1.33
C TYR A 85 -5.94 -0.67 -0.13
N LEU A 86 -6.62 0.42 -0.45
CA LEU A 86 -6.72 0.95 -1.82
C LEU A 86 -5.92 2.23 -1.94
N CYS A 87 -5.14 2.34 -3.02
CA CYS A 87 -4.41 3.57 -3.31
C CYS A 87 -5.38 4.67 -3.72
N VAL A 88 -5.43 5.73 -2.95
CA VAL A 88 -6.36 6.85 -3.20
C VAL A 88 -5.66 8.06 -3.77
N ALA A 89 -4.33 8.16 -3.60
CA ALA A 89 -3.59 9.30 -4.13
C ALA A 89 -2.12 8.97 -4.23
N ILE A 90 -1.45 9.62 -5.17
CA ILE A 90 0.00 9.59 -5.30
C ILE A 90 0.47 11.03 -5.33
N GLN A 91 1.36 11.38 -4.42
CA GLN A 91 1.98 12.71 -4.38
C GLN A 91 3.38 12.61 -4.94
N VAL A 92 3.67 13.40 -5.93
CA VAL A 92 4.96 13.40 -6.62
C VAL A 92 5.62 14.75 -6.42
N TYR A 93 6.84 14.74 -5.87
CA TYR A 93 7.62 15.95 -5.68
C TYR A 93 8.73 15.97 -6.71
N ASP A 94 8.88 17.11 -7.40
CA ASP A 94 9.95 17.26 -8.37
C ASP A 94 11.23 17.79 -7.69
N SER A 95 12.29 17.93 -8.49
CA SER A 95 13.58 18.40 -7.99
C SER A 95 13.56 19.85 -7.51
N HIS A 96 12.53 20.61 -7.86
CA HIS A 96 12.36 21.99 -7.44
C HIS A 96 11.44 22.15 -6.23
N GLY A 97 10.95 21.04 -5.69
CA GLY A 97 10.07 21.08 -4.53
C GLY A 97 8.60 21.28 -4.86
N ASN A 98 8.23 21.30 -6.14
CA ASN A 98 6.83 21.37 -6.52
C ASN A 98 6.14 20.02 -6.37
N MET A 99 4.88 20.03 -5.97
CA MET A 99 4.13 18.81 -5.73
C MET A 99 2.98 18.69 -6.71
N ALA A 100 2.88 17.53 -7.34
CA ALA A 100 1.73 17.15 -8.16
C ALA A 100 1.01 16.00 -7.47
N MET A 101 -0.32 15.98 -7.58
CA MET A 101 -1.11 14.93 -6.97
C MET A 101 -1.92 14.20 -8.03
N ILE A 102 -1.84 12.88 -7.98
CA ILE A 102 -2.66 12.01 -8.82
C ILE A 102 -3.70 11.40 -7.91
N ASN A 103 -4.96 11.76 -8.13
CA ASN A 103 -6.05 11.25 -7.32
C ASN A 103 -6.66 10.02 -7.96
N ASN A 104 -6.95 9.02 -7.15
CA ASN A 104 -7.59 7.78 -7.59
C ASN A 104 -6.92 7.20 -8.83
N PRO A 105 -5.62 6.85 -8.72
CA PRO A 105 -4.88 6.36 -9.88
C PRO A 105 -5.53 5.12 -10.50
N MET A 106 -5.47 5.04 -11.82
CA MET A 106 -6.02 3.93 -12.55
C MET A 106 -4.93 3.28 -13.39
N PRO A 107 -4.87 1.94 -13.44
CA PRO A 107 -5.75 1.00 -12.72
C PRO A 107 -5.56 1.08 -11.21
N SER A 108 -6.59 0.69 -10.48
CA SER A 108 -6.55 0.72 -9.03
C SER A 108 -5.52 -0.26 -8.49
N ARG A 109 -4.87 0.11 -7.40
CA ARG A 109 -3.92 -0.76 -6.72
C ARG A 109 -4.41 -1.05 -5.31
N VAL A 110 -4.47 -2.33 -4.98
CA VAL A 110 -4.93 -2.79 -3.68
C VAL A 110 -3.91 -3.78 -3.12
N PHE A 111 -3.64 -3.71 -1.83
CA PHE A 111 -2.94 -4.78 -1.14
C PHE A 111 -3.68 -5.12 0.15
N LYS A 112 -3.32 -6.26 0.72
CA LYS A 112 -3.97 -6.75 1.93
C LYS A 112 -2.95 -6.90 3.04
N ILE A 113 -3.31 -6.45 4.23
CA ILE A 113 -2.55 -6.74 5.45
C ILE A 113 -3.33 -7.80 6.21
N VAL A 114 -2.64 -8.87 6.58
CA VAL A 114 -3.22 -9.97 7.34
C VAL A 114 -2.56 -10.07 8.70
N ASP A 115 -3.24 -10.75 9.60
CA ASP A 115 -2.82 -10.87 10.99
C ASP A 115 -2.10 -12.18 11.28
N GLU A 116 -1.47 -12.76 10.26
CA GLU A 116 -0.84 -14.08 10.40
C GLU A 116 0.35 -14.07 11.34
N GLY A 117 1.14 -13.01 11.31
CA GLY A 117 2.31 -12.92 12.18
C GLY A 117 1.92 -12.93 13.64
N LYS A 118 0.84 -12.27 13.98
CA LYS A 118 0.35 -12.26 15.36
C LYS A 118 -0.16 -13.62 15.79
N LYS A 119 -0.80 -14.32 14.86
CA LYS A 119 -1.31 -15.65 15.16
C LYS A 119 -0.18 -16.63 15.41
N ASP A 120 0.88 -16.53 14.63
CA ASP A 120 2.01 -17.42 14.78
C ASP A 120 2.70 -17.22 16.11
N ASP A 121 2.77 -16.00 16.57
CA ASP A 121 3.39 -15.67 17.84
C ASP A 121 2.61 -16.21 19.02
N LYS A 122 1.36 -16.54 18.79
CA LYS A 122 0.48 -16.96 19.85
C LYS A 122 0.04 -18.38 19.71
N VAL A 123 0.90 -19.19 19.18
CA VAL A 123 0.51 -20.56 18.92
C VAL A 123 0.32 -21.31 20.22
N THR A 124 -0.73 -20.94 20.90
CA THR A 124 -1.27 -21.80 21.93
C THR A 124 -2.56 -22.30 21.38
N GLU A 125 -2.55 -23.50 20.90
CA GLU A 125 -3.77 -24.14 20.47
C GLU A 125 -4.29 -25.02 21.57
N PHE A 126 -5.57 -24.91 21.81
CA PHE A 126 -6.21 -25.83 22.70
C PHE A 126 -6.51 -27.10 21.92
N LEU A 127 -5.84 -28.16 22.27
CA LEU A 127 -5.98 -29.43 21.56
C LEU A 127 -6.92 -30.39 22.28
N GLY A 128 -7.50 -29.96 23.38
CA GLY A 128 -8.34 -30.80 24.17
C GLY A 128 -7.75 -31.01 25.56
N TRP A 129 -8.46 -31.79 26.35
CA TRP A 129 -8.03 -32.03 27.72
C TRP A 129 -6.93 -33.10 27.72
N GLY A 130 -5.97 -32.93 28.59
CA GLY A 130 -4.79 -33.80 28.58
C GLY A 130 -4.98 -35.13 29.28
N ASP A 131 -6.13 -35.40 29.84
CA ASP A 131 -6.40 -36.64 30.54
C ASP A 131 -7.09 -37.72 29.71
#